data_906539ea03d0a02b1bc774de8795ba1f
#
_entry.id   906539ea03d0a02b1bc774de8795ba1f
#
_cell.length_a   1.000
_cell.length_b   1.000
_cell.length_c   1.000
_cell.angle_alpha   90.00
_cell.angle_beta   90.00
_cell.angle_gamma   90.00
#
_symmetry.space_group_name_H-M   'P 1'
#
loop_
_entity.id
_entity.type
_entity.pdbx_description
1 polymer ?
#
loop_
_entity_poly.entity_id
_entity_poly.type
_entity_poly.pdbx_seq_one_letter_code
_entity_poly.pdbx_strand_id
1 'polypeptide(L)'
;MNTFGMPVNDIMTKWLKGLEESRERLLKSKDVLLGTLDTEIAKTPYDVVYEEDRIKLKHYRPTSEKQVNTPLLMVYALINRETMLDLQPGRSVVQNFLNMGIDVYMIDWGYPARKDRYLTIDDHVNGYLDNVVDFIKDRHGLPKINLMGICMGGTFAIIYSALHPEKIQNLITTVTPSNFETDQGLLHIWTKGLDLGRIIDAYGNMPGDLLNLCFLLLNPARLVIDKYIGFFENIDNKDFIENFVRMEKWIFDSPDVPGETIRQFVEDCYQKNLLIQSKMEVGGRLVELKNVTMPLINIYGKYDHLVPPGACNLLTSKVGSKDTEDLCLETGHIGIYVSSKFQRQFTPKIVQWLKDREPMPEPKIHENRPAAEAGPVSEPQPAQAVDLKSLPPLAIEPKSTKAVRKAELVSENQPKQKAKTRKAVSEASPKKKKAPIETAA
;
A
#
# COMPACT_ATOMS: atom_id res chain seq x y z
N MET A 1 -46.63 18.92 -25.07
CA MET A 1 -46.45 17.70 -24.29
C MET A 1 -45.20 17.89 -23.40
N ASN A 2 -45.43 18.29 -22.13
CA ASN A 2 -44.34 18.54 -21.16
C ASN A 2 -44.06 17.25 -20.38
N THR A 3 -42.96 16.62 -20.64
CA THR A 3 -42.56 15.37 -19.98
C THR A 3 -41.25 15.50 -19.15
N PHE A 4 -40.88 16.70 -18.70
CA PHE A 4 -39.75 16.90 -17.78
C PHE A 4 -40.13 17.93 -16.71
N GLY A 5 -40.98 17.54 -15.77
CA GLY A 5 -41.46 18.37 -14.70
C GLY A 5 -41.57 17.69 -13.34
N MET A 6 -40.61 16.81 -12.97
CA MET A 6 -40.43 16.54 -11.57
C MET A 6 -39.42 17.56 -11.03
N PRO A 7 -39.80 18.36 -10.03
CA PRO A 7 -38.85 19.28 -9.41
C PRO A 7 -37.72 18.47 -8.79
N VAL A 8 -36.48 18.82 -9.11
CA VAL A 8 -35.26 18.19 -8.55
C VAL A 8 -35.31 18.11 -7.02
N ASN A 9 -35.99 19.06 -6.38
CA ASN A 9 -36.25 19.06 -4.95
C ASN A 9 -37.09 17.89 -4.46
N ASP A 10 -38.08 17.40 -5.24
CA ASP A 10 -38.93 16.26 -4.84
C ASP A 10 -38.15 14.93 -4.92
N ILE A 11 -37.29 14.77 -5.90
CA ILE A 11 -36.44 13.59 -6.04
C ILE A 11 -35.41 13.57 -4.90
N MET A 12 -34.78 14.72 -4.65
CA MET A 12 -33.78 14.86 -3.57
C MET A 12 -34.43 14.66 -2.18
N THR A 13 -35.60 15.23 -1.95
CA THR A 13 -36.35 15.07 -0.69
C THR A 13 -36.79 13.62 -0.46
N LYS A 14 -37.28 12.92 -1.48
CA LYS A 14 -37.62 11.50 -1.41
C LYS A 14 -36.40 10.64 -1.18
N TRP A 15 -35.28 10.97 -1.82
CA TRP A 15 -34.00 10.26 -1.64
C TRP A 15 -33.44 10.45 -0.22
N LEU A 16 -33.42 11.69 0.29
CA LEU A 16 -32.98 12.00 1.66
C LEU A 16 -33.87 11.31 2.71
N LYS A 17 -35.20 11.32 2.50
CA LYS A 17 -36.14 10.63 3.37
C LYS A 17 -35.94 9.10 3.33
N GLY A 18 -35.70 8.53 2.15
CA GLY A 18 -35.35 7.11 2.00
C GLY A 18 -34.04 6.73 2.70
N LEU A 19 -33.04 7.60 2.66
CA LEU A 19 -31.78 7.43 3.41
C LEU A 19 -32.00 7.51 4.92
N GLU A 20 -32.86 8.41 5.39
CA GLU A 20 -33.16 8.58 6.81
C GLU A 20 -33.96 7.39 7.37
N GLU A 21 -34.97 6.91 6.64
CA GLU A 21 -35.71 5.69 6.96
C GLU A 21 -34.80 4.44 6.93
N SER A 22 -33.89 4.39 6.00
CA SER A 22 -32.90 3.30 5.89
C SER A 22 -31.89 3.34 7.02
N ARG A 23 -31.43 4.53 7.39
CA ARG A 23 -30.56 4.74 8.56
C ARG A 23 -31.25 4.33 9.86
N GLU A 24 -32.53 4.67 10.05
CA GLU A 24 -33.29 4.25 11.23
C GLU A 24 -33.48 2.75 11.30
N ARG A 25 -33.76 2.07 10.18
CA ARG A 25 -33.82 0.61 10.09
C ARG A 25 -32.48 -0.01 10.43
N LEU A 26 -31.38 0.54 9.91
CA LEU A 26 -30.01 0.12 10.19
C LEU A 26 -29.68 0.28 11.69
N LEU A 27 -30.07 1.41 12.30
CA LEU A 27 -29.84 1.67 13.73
C LEU A 27 -30.68 0.75 14.62
N LYS A 28 -31.91 0.44 14.23
CA LYS A 28 -32.80 -0.52 14.97
C LYS A 28 -32.35 -1.96 14.79
N SER A 29 -31.79 -2.32 13.64
CA SER A 29 -31.18 -3.64 13.37
C SER A 29 -29.77 -3.78 13.92
N LYS A 30 -29.09 -2.67 14.25
CA LYS A 30 -27.71 -2.64 14.73
C LYS A 30 -27.47 -3.55 15.93
N ASP A 31 -28.34 -3.51 16.93
CA ASP A 31 -28.14 -4.27 18.15
C ASP A 31 -28.44 -5.78 17.99
N VAL A 32 -29.31 -6.13 17.04
CA VAL A 32 -29.68 -7.54 16.75
C VAL A 32 -28.70 -8.14 15.72
N LEU A 33 -28.28 -7.38 14.71
CA LEU A 33 -27.41 -7.85 13.66
C LEU A 33 -25.92 -7.87 14.08
N LEU A 34 -25.43 -6.83 14.77
CA LEU A 34 -24.01 -6.72 15.13
C LEU A 34 -23.57 -7.74 16.18
N GLY A 35 -24.47 -8.21 17.05
CA GLY A 35 -24.15 -9.23 18.04
C GLY A 35 -24.02 -10.66 17.47
N THR A 36 -24.48 -10.89 16.23
CA THR A 36 -24.49 -12.22 15.60
C THR A 36 -23.60 -12.30 14.35
N LEU A 37 -23.06 -11.16 13.87
CA LEU A 37 -22.24 -11.10 12.66
C LEU A 37 -20.76 -11.25 12.98
N ASP A 38 -20.08 -12.13 12.26
CA ASP A 38 -18.62 -12.17 12.24
C ASP A 38 -18.09 -11.09 11.31
N THR A 39 -17.67 -9.98 11.88
CA THR A 39 -17.12 -8.83 11.13
C THR A 39 -15.65 -8.59 11.39
N GLU A 40 -14.94 -9.55 12.00
CA GLU A 40 -13.49 -9.47 12.19
C GLU A 40 -12.75 -9.72 10.88
N ILE A 41 -11.62 -9.02 10.71
CA ILE A 41 -10.71 -9.12 9.57
C ILE A 41 -9.33 -9.59 10.05
N ALA A 42 -8.50 -10.05 9.14
CA ALA A 42 -7.11 -10.45 9.39
C ALA A 42 -6.98 -11.53 10.47
N LYS A 43 -7.81 -12.59 10.39
CA LYS A 43 -7.85 -13.68 11.38
C LYS A 43 -6.76 -14.73 11.22
N THR A 44 -6.03 -14.75 10.10
CA THR A 44 -4.98 -15.73 9.88
C THR A 44 -3.86 -15.53 10.90
N PRO A 45 -3.51 -16.55 11.70
CA PRO A 45 -2.50 -16.40 12.74
C PRO A 45 -1.12 -16.06 12.19
N TYR A 46 -0.48 -15.09 12.82
CA TYR A 46 0.90 -14.67 12.50
C TYR A 46 1.67 -14.33 13.77
N ASP A 47 2.97 -14.27 13.64
CA ASP A 47 3.90 -13.76 14.64
C ASP A 47 4.55 -12.48 14.07
N VAL A 48 4.70 -11.44 14.89
CA VAL A 48 5.51 -10.28 14.52
C VAL A 48 6.96 -10.66 14.79
N VAL A 49 7.76 -10.76 13.72
CA VAL A 49 9.13 -11.29 13.79
C VAL A 49 10.21 -10.22 13.66
N TYR A 50 9.82 -9.02 13.23
CA TYR A 50 10.69 -7.85 13.13
C TYR A 50 9.87 -6.58 13.34
N GLU A 51 10.42 -5.61 14.05
CA GLU A 51 9.85 -4.28 14.24
C GLU A 51 10.92 -3.21 14.06
N GLU A 52 10.59 -2.16 13.33
CA GLU A 52 11.44 -0.99 13.15
C GLU A 52 10.54 0.26 13.09
N ASP A 53 10.72 1.21 14.01
CA ASP A 53 9.84 2.36 14.20
C ASP A 53 8.36 1.94 14.34
N ARG A 54 7.53 2.22 13.33
CA ARG A 54 6.14 1.81 13.25
C ARG A 54 5.90 0.56 12.40
N ILE A 55 6.93 0.13 11.66
CA ILE A 55 6.84 -0.99 10.71
C ILE A 55 6.88 -2.30 11.47
N LYS A 56 6.02 -3.23 11.07
CA LYS A 56 6.02 -4.60 11.59
C LYS A 56 6.09 -5.60 10.45
N LEU A 57 6.91 -6.60 10.61
CA LEU A 57 6.95 -7.74 9.71
C LEU A 57 6.15 -8.87 10.31
N LYS A 58 5.05 -9.22 9.68
CA LYS A 58 4.21 -10.36 10.01
C LYS A 58 4.74 -11.60 9.31
N HIS A 59 4.96 -12.69 10.05
CA HIS A 59 5.24 -14.02 9.52
C HIS A 59 4.03 -14.90 9.83
N TYR A 60 3.33 -15.34 8.80
CA TYR A 60 2.13 -16.14 8.96
C TYR A 60 2.45 -17.59 9.28
N ARG A 61 1.69 -18.18 10.22
CA ARG A 61 1.90 -19.57 10.64
C ARG A 61 1.51 -20.53 9.52
N PRO A 62 2.39 -21.48 9.15
CA PRO A 62 2.10 -22.43 8.09
C PRO A 62 0.84 -23.26 8.39
N THR A 63 0.05 -23.53 7.37
CA THR A 63 -1.15 -24.41 7.44
C THR A 63 -0.97 -25.72 6.68
N SER A 64 0.10 -25.86 5.91
CA SER A 64 0.44 -27.05 5.14
C SER A 64 1.96 -27.24 5.07
N GLU A 65 2.38 -28.41 4.55
CA GLU A 65 3.80 -28.66 4.27
C GLU A 65 4.35 -27.65 3.25
N LYS A 66 5.59 -27.23 3.45
CA LYS A 66 6.27 -26.28 2.59
C LYS A 66 6.50 -26.87 1.19
N GLN A 67 6.03 -26.16 0.17
CA GLN A 67 6.12 -26.57 -1.23
C GLN A 67 7.11 -25.71 -2.03
N VAL A 68 7.44 -24.51 -1.54
CA VAL A 68 8.41 -23.57 -2.11
C VAL A 68 9.37 -23.19 -0.99
N ASN A 69 10.68 -23.40 -1.17
CA ASN A 69 11.67 -23.14 -0.12
C ASN A 69 11.95 -21.65 0.05
N THR A 70 11.91 -20.90 -1.04
CA THR A 70 12.13 -19.46 -1.04
C THR A 70 10.90 -18.73 -0.50
N PRO A 71 10.99 -18.02 0.65
CA PRO A 71 9.86 -17.34 1.26
C PRO A 71 9.33 -16.22 0.37
N LEU A 72 8.05 -15.90 0.54
CA LEU A 72 7.36 -14.83 -0.18
C LEU A 72 7.12 -13.64 0.74
N LEU A 73 7.72 -12.48 0.43
CA LEU A 73 7.41 -11.21 1.07
C LEU A 73 6.34 -10.47 0.28
N MET A 74 5.23 -10.14 0.93
CA MET A 74 4.17 -9.29 0.37
C MET A 74 4.34 -7.85 0.83
N VAL A 75 4.37 -6.93 -0.14
CA VAL A 75 4.49 -5.48 0.06
C VAL A 75 3.20 -4.82 -0.41
N TYR A 76 2.35 -4.45 0.54
CA TYR A 76 1.10 -3.75 0.27
C TYR A 76 1.35 -2.24 0.08
N ALA A 77 0.34 -1.52 -0.44
CA ALA A 77 0.38 -0.06 -0.56
C ALA A 77 0.47 0.63 0.82
N LEU A 78 0.97 1.86 0.85
CA LEU A 78 0.84 2.76 2.01
C LEU A 78 -0.60 3.29 2.18
N ILE A 79 -1.40 3.19 1.13
CA ILE A 79 -2.80 3.61 1.10
C ILE A 79 -3.69 2.43 1.50
N ASN A 80 -4.57 2.62 2.47
CA ASN A 80 -5.33 1.58 3.15
C ASN A 80 -4.42 0.53 3.84
N ARG A 81 -4.98 -0.60 4.25
CA ARG A 81 -4.27 -1.60 5.03
C ARG A 81 -4.09 -2.93 4.28
N GLU A 82 -2.98 -3.57 4.59
CA GLU A 82 -2.58 -4.91 4.12
C GLU A 82 -3.59 -6.00 4.49
N THR A 83 -4.44 -5.73 5.48
CA THR A 83 -5.53 -6.62 5.92
C THR A 83 -6.54 -6.97 4.83
N MET A 84 -6.55 -6.23 3.71
CA MET A 84 -7.27 -6.60 2.49
C MET A 84 -6.90 -8.00 1.99
N LEU A 85 -5.65 -8.40 2.12
CA LEU A 85 -5.17 -9.70 1.66
C LEU A 85 -5.61 -10.85 2.58
N ASP A 86 -6.17 -10.52 3.76
CA ASP A 86 -6.73 -11.47 4.72
C ASP A 86 -8.09 -10.99 5.26
N LEU A 87 -8.97 -10.53 4.34
CA LEU A 87 -10.19 -9.84 4.70
C LEU A 87 -11.19 -10.74 5.45
N GLN A 88 -11.34 -11.99 5.01
CA GLN A 88 -12.28 -12.95 5.63
C GLN A 88 -11.93 -14.40 5.35
N PRO A 89 -12.36 -15.34 6.19
CA PRO A 89 -12.21 -16.77 5.95
C PRO A 89 -12.81 -17.20 4.60
N GLY A 90 -12.09 -18.08 3.88
CA GLY A 90 -12.50 -18.56 2.56
C GLY A 90 -12.32 -17.56 1.41
N ARG A 91 -11.91 -16.32 1.71
CA ARG A 91 -11.52 -15.29 0.73
C ARG A 91 -10.25 -14.56 1.17
N SER A 92 -9.34 -15.25 1.84
CA SER A 92 -8.03 -14.76 2.23
C SER A 92 -6.98 -15.18 1.21
N VAL A 93 -6.29 -14.22 0.63
CA VAL A 93 -5.14 -14.46 -0.25
C VAL A 93 -4.00 -15.11 0.53
N VAL A 94 -3.77 -14.64 1.76
CA VAL A 94 -2.76 -15.18 2.68
C VAL A 94 -3.02 -16.66 2.95
N GLN A 95 -4.25 -17.02 3.39
CA GLN A 95 -4.60 -18.44 3.66
C GLN A 95 -4.44 -19.31 2.42
N ASN A 96 -4.81 -18.79 1.24
CA ASN A 96 -4.67 -19.54 0.00
C ASN A 96 -3.19 -19.87 -0.30
N PHE A 97 -2.26 -18.94 -0.09
CA PHE A 97 -0.83 -19.20 -0.23
C PHE A 97 -0.31 -20.17 0.82
N LEU A 98 -0.68 -20.01 2.09
CA LEU A 98 -0.29 -20.92 3.17
C LEU A 98 -0.79 -22.34 2.92
N ASN A 99 -2.06 -22.51 2.50
CA ASN A 99 -2.65 -23.82 2.20
C ASN A 99 -1.98 -24.51 1.00
N MET A 100 -1.28 -23.76 0.16
CA MET A 100 -0.51 -24.26 -0.97
C MET A 100 0.99 -24.38 -0.69
N GLY A 101 1.40 -24.21 0.58
CA GLY A 101 2.76 -24.44 1.05
C GLY A 101 3.75 -23.33 0.79
N ILE A 102 3.26 -22.10 0.64
CA ILE A 102 4.10 -20.90 0.57
C ILE A 102 4.36 -20.37 1.98
N ASP A 103 5.60 -20.05 2.28
CA ASP A 103 6.03 -19.37 3.50
C ASP A 103 5.84 -17.86 3.33
N VAL A 104 4.87 -17.28 4.04
CA VAL A 104 4.36 -15.93 3.76
C VAL A 104 4.78 -14.92 4.83
N TYR A 105 5.43 -13.85 4.38
CA TYR A 105 5.72 -12.65 5.14
C TYR A 105 4.94 -11.46 4.57
N MET A 106 4.56 -10.50 5.43
CA MET A 106 3.89 -9.27 5.00
C MET A 106 4.33 -8.07 5.84
N ILE A 107 4.64 -6.97 5.17
CA ILE A 107 4.92 -5.70 5.83
C ILE A 107 3.60 -5.05 6.23
N ASP A 108 3.49 -4.71 7.51
CA ASP A 108 2.53 -3.77 8.06
C ASP A 108 3.23 -2.42 8.23
N TRP A 109 2.87 -1.45 7.42
CA TRP A 109 3.49 -0.12 7.42
C TRP A 109 3.11 0.72 8.65
N GLY A 110 2.13 0.28 9.44
CA GLY A 110 1.62 0.96 10.61
C GLY A 110 0.90 2.28 10.29
N TYR A 111 0.77 3.14 11.30
CA TYR A 111 0.10 4.43 11.19
C TYR A 111 1.14 5.55 11.35
N PRO A 112 1.42 6.34 10.31
CA PRO A 112 2.36 7.45 10.39
C PRO A 112 1.93 8.51 11.38
N ALA A 113 2.83 8.91 12.27
CA ALA A 113 2.67 10.06 13.11
C ALA A 113 3.07 11.36 12.37
N ARG A 114 2.80 12.52 12.93
CA ARG A 114 3.15 13.80 12.32
C ARG A 114 4.66 13.97 12.04
N LYS A 115 5.51 13.33 12.84
CA LYS A 115 6.96 13.33 12.65
C LYS A 115 7.40 12.60 11.38
N ASP A 116 6.60 11.63 10.92
CA ASP A 116 6.92 10.76 9.79
C ASP A 116 6.68 11.45 8.42
N ARG A 117 6.17 12.70 8.42
CA ARG A 117 5.89 13.47 7.21
C ARG A 117 7.09 13.66 6.28
N TYR A 118 8.30 13.55 6.81
CA TYR A 118 9.54 13.72 6.07
C TYR A 118 10.08 12.43 5.45
N LEU A 119 9.45 11.28 5.74
CA LEU A 119 9.84 10.02 5.12
C LEU A 119 9.62 10.07 3.62
N THR A 120 10.65 9.66 2.90
CA THR A 120 10.77 9.67 1.45
C THR A 120 10.46 8.29 0.87
N ILE A 121 10.43 8.18 -0.46
CA ILE A 121 10.43 6.86 -1.13
C ILE A 121 11.71 6.10 -0.81
N ASP A 122 12.83 6.79 -0.66
CA ASP A 122 14.12 6.20 -0.29
C ASP A 122 14.06 5.51 1.08
N ASP A 123 13.50 6.18 2.09
CA ASP A 123 13.33 5.61 3.42
C ASP A 123 12.48 4.33 3.41
N HIS A 124 11.44 4.29 2.54
CA HIS A 124 10.61 3.10 2.41
C HIS A 124 11.26 1.98 1.61
N VAL A 125 12.02 2.29 0.58
CA VAL A 125 12.59 1.30 -0.35
C VAL A 125 13.99 0.84 0.08
N ASN A 126 14.92 1.75 0.27
CA ASN A 126 16.31 1.44 0.66
C ASN A 126 16.51 1.37 2.17
N GLY A 127 15.55 1.89 2.96
CA GLY A 127 15.51 1.71 4.41
C GLY A 127 14.68 0.50 4.77
N TYR A 128 13.40 0.71 5.09
CA TYR A 128 12.53 -0.32 5.68
C TYR A 128 12.40 -1.60 4.85
N LEU A 129 12.18 -1.51 3.53
CA LEU A 129 12.03 -2.71 2.70
C LEU A 129 13.34 -3.48 2.59
N ASP A 130 14.47 -2.79 2.48
CA ASP A 130 15.80 -3.44 2.42
C ASP A 130 16.14 -4.17 3.72
N ASN A 131 15.91 -3.53 4.87
CA ASN A 131 16.10 -4.13 6.20
C ASN A 131 15.23 -5.38 6.39
N VAL A 132 13.96 -5.33 5.95
CA VAL A 132 13.04 -6.48 6.00
C VAL A 132 13.50 -7.62 5.10
N VAL A 133 13.94 -7.31 3.89
CA VAL A 133 14.44 -8.32 2.93
C VAL A 133 15.69 -8.99 3.50
N ASP A 134 16.65 -8.23 4.03
CA ASP A 134 17.86 -8.79 4.62
C ASP A 134 17.54 -9.63 5.87
N PHE A 135 16.62 -9.19 6.72
CA PHE A 135 16.15 -9.99 7.86
C PHE A 135 15.58 -11.35 7.42
N ILE A 136 14.75 -11.39 6.37
CA ILE A 136 14.17 -12.66 5.88
C ILE A 136 15.26 -13.54 5.28
N LYS A 137 16.18 -12.99 4.49
CA LYS A 137 17.32 -13.71 3.90
C LYS A 137 18.17 -14.36 4.99
N ASP A 138 18.57 -13.59 6.00
CA ASP A 138 19.39 -14.08 7.12
C ASP A 138 18.67 -15.16 7.92
N ARG A 139 17.38 -14.97 8.21
CA ARG A 139 16.55 -15.94 8.93
C ARG A 139 16.44 -17.29 8.23
N HIS A 140 16.45 -17.29 6.90
CA HIS A 140 16.35 -18.51 6.09
C HIS A 140 17.71 -19.02 5.57
N GLY A 141 18.78 -18.25 5.74
CA GLY A 141 20.10 -18.57 5.18
C GLY A 141 20.09 -18.58 3.65
N LEU A 142 19.29 -17.72 3.02
CA LEU A 142 19.09 -17.65 1.58
C LEU A 142 19.67 -16.35 1.00
N PRO A 143 20.25 -16.38 -0.21
CA PRO A 143 20.75 -15.17 -0.86
C PRO A 143 19.63 -14.28 -1.40
N LYS A 144 18.46 -14.85 -1.69
CA LYS A 144 17.33 -14.18 -2.36
C LYS A 144 16.00 -14.61 -1.78
N ILE A 145 14.97 -13.75 -1.94
CA ILE A 145 13.58 -14.05 -1.59
C ILE A 145 12.64 -13.81 -2.80
N ASN A 146 11.43 -14.36 -2.72
CA ASN A 146 10.34 -13.98 -3.62
C ASN A 146 9.68 -12.68 -3.12
N LEU A 147 9.43 -11.73 -4.01
CA LEU A 147 8.84 -10.44 -3.69
C LEU A 147 7.52 -10.28 -4.43
N MET A 148 6.44 -9.99 -3.70
CA MET A 148 5.13 -9.68 -4.28
C MET A 148 4.71 -8.28 -3.87
N GLY A 149 4.59 -7.39 -4.85
CA GLY A 149 4.13 -6.03 -4.64
C GLY A 149 2.69 -5.83 -5.09
N ILE A 150 1.91 -5.06 -4.29
CA ILE A 150 0.50 -4.79 -4.51
C ILE A 150 0.27 -3.29 -4.66
N CYS A 151 -0.32 -2.85 -5.79
CA CYS A 151 -0.64 -1.45 -6.09
C CYS A 151 0.61 -0.56 -5.93
N MET A 152 0.57 0.51 -5.11
CA MET A 152 1.74 1.36 -4.80
C MET A 152 2.90 0.56 -4.20
N GLY A 153 2.63 -0.46 -3.38
CA GLY A 153 3.64 -1.38 -2.86
C GLY A 153 4.32 -2.19 -3.98
N GLY A 154 3.60 -2.45 -5.08
CA GLY A 154 4.16 -3.03 -6.29
C GLY A 154 5.12 -2.07 -7.00
N THR A 155 4.82 -0.77 -7.03
CA THR A 155 5.76 0.24 -7.55
C THR A 155 7.03 0.27 -6.71
N PHE A 156 6.93 0.20 -5.38
CA PHE A 156 8.10 0.08 -4.50
C PHE A 156 8.89 -1.21 -4.73
N ALA A 157 8.20 -2.34 -4.93
CA ALA A 157 8.83 -3.61 -5.24
C ALA A 157 9.59 -3.58 -6.59
N ILE A 158 9.06 -2.89 -7.61
CA ILE A 158 9.75 -2.67 -8.90
C ILE A 158 11.01 -1.82 -8.69
N ILE A 159 10.88 -0.69 -7.97
CA ILE A 159 12.02 0.20 -7.67
C ILE A 159 13.10 -0.57 -6.91
N TYR A 160 12.69 -1.28 -5.86
CA TYR A 160 13.60 -2.10 -5.05
C TYR A 160 14.32 -3.16 -5.90
N SER A 161 13.58 -3.91 -6.72
CA SER A 161 14.14 -4.94 -7.58
C SER A 161 15.10 -4.41 -8.63
N ALA A 162 14.92 -3.15 -9.08
CA ALA A 162 15.84 -2.48 -10.00
C ALA A 162 17.13 -2.00 -9.30
N LEU A 163 17.03 -1.64 -8.00
CA LEU A 163 18.16 -1.17 -7.19
C LEU A 163 18.94 -2.31 -6.52
N HIS A 164 18.28 -3.43 -6.22
CA HIS A 164 18.81 -4.60 -5.49
C HIS A 164 18.47 -5.93 -6.18
N PRO A 165 18.79 -6.10 -7.49
CA PRO A 165 18.41 -7.30 -8.25
C PRO A 165 19.05 -8.59 -7.70
N GLU A 166 20.17 -8.47 -6.98
CA GLU A 166 20.87 -9.58 -6.36
C GLU A 166 20.12 -10.20 -5.15
N LYS A 167 19.14 -9.49 -4.58
CA LYS A 167 18.37 -9.94 -3.40
C LYS A 167 17.03 -10.61 -3.76
N ILE A 168 16.57 -10.50 -5.00
CA ILE A 168 15.25 -10.96 -5.44
C ILE A 168 15.37 -12.17 -6.36
N GLN A 169 14.68 -13.27 -5.99
CA GLN A 169 14.58 -14.49 -6.77
C GLN A 169 13.52 -14.36 -7.87
N ASN A 170 12.32 -13.98 -7.49
CA ASN A 170 11.19 -13.77 -8.39
C ASN A 170 10.41 -12.51 -7.99
N LEU A 171 9.94 -11.74 -8.97
CA LEU A 171 9.09 -10.56 -8.76
C LEU A 171 7.67 -10.84 -9.24
N ILE A 172 6.70 -10.57 -8.36
CA ILE A 172 5.27 -10.64 -8.65
C ILE A 172 4.69 -9.25 -8.46
N THR A 173 4.01 -8.72 -9.46
CA THR A 173 3.29 -7.43 -9.35
C THR A 173 1.79 -7.66 -9.55
N THR A 174 0.96 -7.07 -8.69
CA THR A 174 -0.50 -7.17 -8.79
C THR A 174 -1.12 -5.78 -8.74
N VAL A 175 -1.97 -5.46 -9.72
CA VAL A 175 -2.63 -4.15 -9.91
C VAL A 175 -1.68 -2.96 -9.71
N THR A 176 -0.45 -3.11 -10.21
CA THR A 176 0.67 -2.22 -9.94
C THR A 176 0.84 -1.20 -11.05
N PRO A 177 0.79 0.12 -10.75
CA PRO A 177 1.09 1.13 -11.74
C PRO A 177 2.61 1.23 -11.95
N SER A 178 3.04 1.15 -13.20
CA SER A 178 4.41 1.35 -13.65
C SER A 178 4.51 2.43 -14.74
N ASN A 179 3.44 2.60 -15.51
CA ASN A 179 3.25 3.67 -16.47
C ASN A 179 2.12 4.59 -16.01
N PHE A 180 2.44 5.84 -15.75
CA PHE A 180 1.49 6.81 -15.21
C PHE A 180 0.98 7.80 -16.28
N GLU A 181 1.43 7.65 -17.52
CA GLU A 181 0.93 8.40 -18.67
C GLU A 181 -0.14 7.58 -19.40
N THR A 182 -1.35 7.63 -18.86
CA THR A 182 -2.53 6.98 -19.43
C THR A 182 -3.74 7.89 -19.30
N ASP A 183 -4.64 7.84 -20.27
CA ASP A 183 -5.94 8.52 -20.27
C ASP A 183 -7.09 7.63 -19.77
N GLN A 184 -6.79 6.38 -19.42
CA GLN A 184 -7.79 5.38 -19.05
C GLN A 184 -8.38 5.54 -17.64
N GLY A 185 -7.84 6.42 -16.80
CA GLY A 185 -8.29 6.60 -15.41
C GLY A 185 -8.33 8.05 -14.94
N LEU A 186 -9.40 8.44 -14.24
CA LEU A 186 -9.56 9.79 -13.71
C LEU A 186 -8.44 10.19 -12.75
N LEU A 187 -7.92 9.25 -11.96
CA LEU A 187 -6.81 9.50 -11.04
C LEU A 187 -5.58 10.04 -11.78
N HIS A 188 -5.25 9.45 -12.93
CA HIS A 188 -4.12 9.88 -13.76
C HIS A 188 -4.33 11.27 -14.35
N ILE A 189 -5.59 11.62 -14.67
CA ILE A 189 -5.93 12.95 -15.19
C ILE A 189 -5.86 14.00 -14.07
N TRP A 190 -6.46 13.72 -12.92
CA TRP A 190 -6.53 14.68 -11.80
C TRP A 190 -5.17 15.00 -11.22
N THR A 191 -4.30 14.00 -11.08
CA THR A 191 -2.97 14.18 -10.47
C THR A 191 -2.02 15.02 -11.31
N LYS A 192 -2.23 15.13 -12.62
CA LYS A 192 -1.38 15.95 -13.52
C LYS A 192 -1.33 17.44 -13.15
N GLY A 193 -2.42 17.98 -12.62
CA GLY A 193 -2.51 19.37 -12.22
C GLY A 193 -2.57 19.62 -10.72
N LEU A 194 -2.36 18.60 -9.90
CA LEU A 194 -2.52 18.67 -8.46
C LEU A 194 -1.27 19.26 -7.79
N ASP A 195 -1.45 20.39 -7.09
CA ASP A 195 -0.41 20.94 -6.21
C ASP A 195 -0.54 20.32 -4.81
N LEU A 196 0.16 19.20 -4.59
CA LEU A 196 0.19 18.54 -3.30
C LEU A 196 0.98 19.30 -2.24
N GLY A 197 1.91 20.16 -2.63
CA GLY A 197 2.75 20.90 -1.69
C GLY A 197 1.90 21.65 -0.67
N ARG A 198 0.85 22.36 -1.10
CA ARG A 198 -0.05 23.09 -0.21
C ARG A 198 -0.82 22.22 0.77
N ILE A 199 -1.23 21.03 0.34
CA ILE A 199 -1.94 20.07 1.21
C ILE A 199 -0.98 19.54 2.26
N ILE A 200 0.21 19.15 1.85
CA ILE A 200 1.26 18.60 2.74
C ILE A 200 1.76 19.68 3.71
N ASP A 201 1.94 20.91 3.26
CA ASP A 201 2.33 22.02 4.12
C ASP A 201 1.29 22.27 5.23
N ALA A 202 0.00 22.13 4.91
CA ALA A 202 -1.09 22.33 5.85
C ALA A 202 -1.25 21.17 6.85
N TYR A 203 -1.21 19.93 6.38
CA TYR A 203 -1.52 18.73 7.17
C TYR A 203 -0.27 17.97 7.66
N GLY A 204 0.84 18.08 6.98
CA GLY A 204 2.07 17.32 7.21
C GLY A 204 2.04 15.97 6.47
N ASN A 205 1.19 15.04 6.89
CA ASN A 205 0.87 13.82 6.13
C ASN A 205 -0.34 14.04 5.24
N MET A 206 -0.49 13.24 4.20
CA MET A 206 -1.73 13.18 3.40
C MET A 206 -2.78 12.40 4.19
N PRO A 207 -3.90 13.03 4.59
CA PRO A 207 -4.91 12.34 5.38
C PRO A 207 -5.53 11.17 4.63
N GLY A 208 -5.62 10.00 5.29
CA GLY A 208 -6.24 8.80 4.72
C GLY A 208 -7.70 9.02 4.34
N ASP A 209 -8.46 9.77 5.15
CA ASP A 209 -9.86 10.12 4.84
C ASP A 209 -10.00 10.96 3.59
N LEU A 210 -9.05 11.89 3.33
CA LEU A 210 -9.05 12.68 2.11
C LEU A 210 -8.77 11.82 0.88
N LEU A 211 -7.83 10.87 0.99
CA LEU A 211 -7.56 9.90 -0.07
C LEU A 211 -8.80 9.04 -0.36
N ASN A 212 -9.46 8.54 0.68
CA ASN A 212 -10.71 7.77 0.54
C ASN A 212 -11.79 8.58 -0.18
N LEU A 213 -11.96 9.85 0.20
CA LEU A 213 -12.91 10.73 -0.49
C LEU A 213 -12.56 10.89 -1.97
N CYS A 214 -11.28 11.11 -2.31
CA CYS A 214 -10.82 11.18 -3.69
C CYS A 214 -11.14 9.89 -4.46
N PHE A 215 -10.91 8.72 -3.86
CA PHE A 215 -11.22 7.44 -4.51
C PHE A 215 -12.72 7.23 -4.72
N LEU A 216 -13.57 7.61 -3.77
CA LEU A 216 -15.03 7.56 -3.93
C LEU A 216 -15.50 8.46 -5.08
N LEU A 217 -14.85 9.59 -5.29
CA LEU A 217 -15.17 10.54 -6.37
C LEU A 217 -14.72 10.05 -7.75
N LEU A 218 -13.89 9.02 -7.86
CA LEU A 218 -13.54 8.41 -9.17
C LEU A 218 -14.73 7.75 -9.85
N ASN A 219 -15.66 7.17 -9.08
CA ASN A 219 -16.89 6.59 -9.59
C ASN A 219 -17.99 6.61 -8.53
N PRO A 220 -18.56 7.81 -8.23
CA PRO A 220 -19.48 7.97 -7.11
C PRO A 220 -20.79 7.19 -7.29
N ALA A 221 -21.27 7.02 -8.52
CA ALA A 221 -22.47 6.24 -8.79
C ALA A 221 -22.28 4.79 -8.32
N ARG A 222 -21.20 4.14 -8.75
CA ARG A 222 -20.93 2.73 -8.42
C ARG A 222 -20.45 2.55 -6.98
N LEU A 223 -19.54 3.43 -6.51
CA LEU A 223 -18.86 3.25 -5.22
C LEU A 223 -19.69 3.75 -4.02
N VAL A 224 -20.70 4.56 -4.28
CA VAL A 224 -21.62 5.05 -3.24
C VAL A 224 -23.04 4.55 -3.52
N ILE A 225 -23.67 4.95 -4.62
CA ILE A 225 -25.10 4.70 -4.85
C ILE A 225 -25.38 3.20 -5.02
N ASP A 226 -24.79 2.56 -6.02
CA ASP A 226 -25.05 1.15 -6.34
C ASP A 226 -24.63 0.22 -5.19
N LYS A 227 -23.54 0.56 -4.51
CA LYS A 227 -23.03 -0.16 -3.35
C LYS A 227 -24.04 -0.23 -2.22
N TYR A 228 -24.66 0.90 -1.85
CA TYR A 228 -25.62 0.93 -0.75
C TYR A 228 -27.00 0.44 -1.18
N ILE A 229 -27.39 0.60 -2.45
CA ILE A 229 -28.60 -0.07 -3.00
C ILE A 229 -28.42 -1.58 -2.87
N GLY A 230 -27.30 -2.13 -3.35
CA GLY A 230 -26.98 -3.55 -3.23
C GLY A 230 -26.97 -4.05 -1.78
N PHE A 231 -26.53 -3.22 -0.83
CA PHE A 231 -26.60 -3.53 0.59
C PHE A 231 -28.06 -3.73 1.06
N PHE A 232 -28.95 -2.79 0.72
CA PHE A 232 -30.35 -2.88 1.12
C PHE A 232 -31.11 -4.03 0.42
N GLU A 233 -30.78 -4.32 -0.82
CA GLU A 233 -31.37 -5.44 -1.55
C GLU A 233 -30.98 -6.80 -0.97
N ASN A 234 -29.83 -6.90 -0.31
CA ASN A 234 -29.30 -8.14 0.25
C ASN A 234 -29.24 -8.13 1.79
N ILE A 235 -30.06 -7.30 2.44
CA ILE A 235 -30.00 -7.13 3.91
C ILE A 235 -30.28 -8.43 4.68
N ASP A 236 -31.03 -9.35 4.10
CA ASP A 236 -31.37 -10.65 4.70
C ASP A 236 -30.29 -11.73 4.42
N ASN A 237 -29.30 -11.42 3.59
CA ASN A 237 -28.19 -12.32 3.31
C ASN A 237 -27.02 -12.06 4.27
N LYS A 238 -26.91 -12.91 5.28
CA LYS A 238 -25.90 -12.79 6.34
C LYS A 238 -24.47 -12.69 5.77
N ASP A 239 -24.09 -13.58 4.86
CA ASP A 239 -22.74 -13.62 4.29
C ASP A 239 -22.42 -12.35 3.50
N PHE A 240 -23.42 -11.81 2.79
CA PHE A 240 -23.28 -10.55 2.08
C PHE A 240 -23.05 -9.39 3.04
N ILE A 241 -23.85 -9.31 4.11
CA ILE A 241 -23.74 -8.25 5.11
C ILE A 241 -22.42 -8.31 5.86
N GLU A 242 -21.98 -9.49 6.28
CA GLU A 242 -20.68 -9.67 6.92
C GLU A 242 -19.54 -9.18 6.02
N ASN A 243 -19.57 -9.59 4.74
CA ASN A 243 -18.57 -9.13 3.77
C ASN A 243 -18.62 -7.61 3.55
N PHE A 244 -19.82 -7.05 3.45
CA PHE A 244 -20.01 -5.61 3.30
C PHE A 244 -19.42 -4.85 4.49
N VAL A 245 -19.72 -5.26 5.72
CA VAL A 245 -19.22 -4.62 6.95
C VAL A 245 -17.71 -4.75 7.06
N ARG A 246 -17.11 -5.90 6.70
CA ARG A 246 -15.64 -6.06 6.65
C ARG A 246 -15.00 -5.12 5.64
N MET A 247 -15.61 -4.98 4.46
CA MET A 247 -15.14 -4.03 3.44
C MET A 247 -15.21 -2.58 3.92
N GLU A 248 -16.32 -2.18 4.58
CA GLU A 248 -16.45 -0.84 5.15
C GLU A 248 -15.40 -0.59 6.24
N LYS A 249 -15.22 -1.54 7.16
CA LYS A 249 -14.18 -1.43 8.20
C LYS A 249 -12.79 -1.21 7.58
N TRP A 250 -12.46 -1.97 6.53
CA TRP A 250 -11.19 -1.83 5.85
C TRP A 250 -11.06 -0.48 5.12
N ILE A 251 -12.11 0.00 4.45
CA ILE A 251 -12.10 1.30 3.75
C ILE A 251 -11.87 2.45 4.75
N PHE A 252 -12.54 2.40 5.91
CA PHE A 252 -12.46 3.47 6.91
C PHE A 252 -11.28 3.32 7.89
N ASP A 253 -10.53 2.21 7.81
CA ASP A 253 -9.24 2.04 8.51
C ASP A 253 -8.08 2.40 7.57
N SER A 254 -8.03 3.67 7.16
CA SER A 254 -7.06 4.17 6.20
C SER A 254 -6.02 5.02 6.91
N PRO A 255 -4.77 4.55 7.04
CA PRO A 255 -3.68 5.36 7.59
C PRO A 255 -3.44 6.60 6.74
N ASP A 256 -2.93 7.66 7.37
CA ASP A 256 -2.32 8.77 6.63
C ASP A 256 -1.13 8.25 5.82
N VAL A 257 -0.76 8.96 4.75
CA VAL A 257 0.47 8.66 4.00
C VAL A 257 1.52 9.74 4.29
N PRO A 258 2.79 9.38 4.58
CA PRO A 258 3.84 10.34 4.82
C PRO A 258 3.93 11.39 3.71
N GLY A 259 3.96 12.65 4.12
CA GLY A 259 3.81 13.79 3.20
C GLY A 259 4.84 13.80 2.08
N GLU A 260 6.11 13.62 2.41
CA GLU A 260 7.18 13.63 1.42
C GLU A 260 7.11 12.41 0.48
N THR A 261 6.75 11.24 1.00
CA THR A 261 6.56 10.03 0.17
C THR A 261 5.48 10.23 -0.88
N ILE A 262 4.29 10.73 -0.47
CA ILE A 262 3.18 10.94 -1.42
C ILE A 262 3.47 12.07 -2.40
N ARG A 263 4.17 13.12 -1.96
CA ARG A 263 4.60 14.21 -2.83
C ARG A 263 5.52 13.69 -3.93
N GLN A 264 6.59 12.98 -3.56
CA GLN A 264 7.51 12.38 -4.52
C GLN A 264 6.81 11.39 -5.45
N PHE A 265 5.94 10.54 -4.91
CA PHE A 265 5.20 9.55 -5.70
C PHE A 265 4.31 10.22 -6.76
N VAL A 266 3.61 11.30 -6.41
CA VAL A 266 2.76 12.02 -7.37
C VAL A 266 3.61 12.81 -8.36
N GLU A 267 4.61 13.53 -7.91
CA GLU A 267 5.46 14.34 -8.81
C GLU A 267 6.25 13.46 -9.79
N ASP A 268 6.95 12.45 -9.30
CA ASP A 268 7.88 11.67 -10.11
C ASP A 268 7.17 10.58 -10.93
N CYS A 269 6.13 9.96 -10.38
CA CYS A 269 5.38 8.94 -11.08
C CYS A 269 4.22 9.54 -11.89
N TYR A 270 3.23 10.17 -11.25
CA TYR A 270 2.02 10.62 -11.95
C TYR A 270 2.25 11.83 -12.87
N GLN A 271 3.03 12.83 -12.44
CA GLN A 271 3.21 14.06 -13.22
C GLN A 271 4.32 13.94 -14.26
N LYS A 272 5.45 13.34 -13.89
CA LYS A 272 6.65 13.24 -14.76
C LYS A 272 6.81 11.87 -15.41
N ASN A 273 6.11 10.83 -14.92
CA ASN A 273 6.18 9.44 -15.40
C ASN A 273 7.62 8.89 -15.48
N LEU A 274 8.47 9.20 -14.49
CA LEU A 274 9.89 8.93 -14.55
C LEU A 274 10.23 7.44 -14.48
N LEU A 275 9.42 6.63 -13.74
CA LEU A 275 9.71 5.21 -13.52
C LEU A 275 9.79 4.43 -14.83
N ILE A 276 8.75 4.49 -15.67
CA ILE A 276 8.69 3.73 -16.94
C ILE A 276 9.73 4.22 -17.96
N GLN A 277 10.21 5.46 -17.80
CA GLN A 277 11.26 6.06 -18.62
C GLN A 277 12.67 5.70 -18.13
N SER A 278 12.81 5.00 -16.99
CA SER A 278 14.10 4.76 -16.29
C SER A 278 14.87 6.06 -16.01
N LYS A 279 14.15 7.07 -15.52
CA LYS A 279 14.69 8.39 -15.15
C LYS A 279 14.43 8.76 -13.69
N MET A 280 13.77 7.88 -12.96
CA MET A 280 13.49 8.09 -11.53
C MET A 280 14.78 7.86 -10.74
N GLU A 281 15.03 8.73 -9.76
CA GLU A 281 16.13 8.57 -8.82
C GLU A 281 15.56 8.34 -7.41
N VAL A 282 16.14 7.37 -6.69
CA VAL A 282 15.80 7.06 -5.31
C VAL A 282 17.11 6.88 -4.53
N GLY A 283 17.29 7.64 -3.44
CA GLY A 283 18.53 7.65 -2.67
C GLY A 283 19.78 8.04 -3.48
N GLY A 284 19.61 8.93 -4.48
CA GLY A 284 20.67 9.33 -5.39
C GLY A 284 21.10 8.25 -6.39
N ARG A 285 20.33 7.15 -6.52
CA ARG A 285 20.58 6.05 -7.46
C ARG A 285 19.50 6.05 -8.55
N LEU A 286 19.92 5.93 -9.81
CA LEU A 286 19.00 5.82 -10.94
C LEU A 286 18.28 4.46 -10.93
N VAL A 287 16.95 4.48 -11.02
CA VAL A 287 16.11 3.29 -11.12
C VAL A 287 16.01 2.86 -12.59
N GLU A 288 16.91 1.98 -12.99
CA GLU A 288 16.92 1.43 -14.35
C GLU A 288 16.09 0.15 -14.42
N LEU A 289 14.95 0.17 -15.11
CA LEU A 289 14.09 -1.01 -15.24
C LEU A 289 14.80 -2.20 -15.91
N LYS A 290 15.86 -1.95 -16.69
CA LYS A 290 16.68 -3.01 -17.27
C LYS A 290 17.44 -3.85 -16.24
N ASN A 291 17.60 -3.37 -15.01
CA ASN A 291 18.18 -4.11 -13.91
C ASN A 291 17.17 -5.10 -13.28
N VAL A 292 15.88 -4.98 -13.54
CA VAL A 292 14.89 -6.01 -13.17
C VAL A 292 15.10 -7.21 -14.09
N THR A 293 16.02 -8.10 -13.72
CA THR A 293 16.48 -9.24 -14.51
C THR A 293 15.93 -10.58 -14.06
N MET A 294 15.36 -10.64 -12.83
CA MET A 294 14.71 -11.82 -12.28
C MET A 294 13.39 -12.12 -13.03
N PRO A 295 12.87 -13.37 -12.97
CA PRO A 295 11.55 -13.69 -13.49
C PRO A 295 10.47 -12.75 -12.93
N LEU A 296 9.56 -12.31 -13.80
CA LEU A 296 8.48 -11.36 -13.47
C LEU A 296 7.13 -11.89 -13.96
N ILE A 297 6.16 -11.99 -13.05
CA ILE A 297 4.75 -12.12 -13.40
C ILE A 297 4.00 -10.84 -13.00
N ASN A 298 3.30 -10.23 -13.96
CA ASN A 298 2.54 -8.99 -13.79
C ASN A 298 1.04 -9.27 -13.95
N ILE A 299 0.27 -9.05 -12.88
CA ILE A 299 -1.16 -9.41 -12.80
C ILE A 299 -1.98 -8.15 -12.64
N TYR A 300 -2.98 -7.94 -13.50
CA TYR A 300 -3.82 -6.75 -13.46
C TYR A 300 -5.28 -7.01 -13.86
N GLY A 301 -6.14 -6.07 -13.50
CA GLY A 301 -7.58 -6.16 -13.74
C GLY A 301 -7.97 -5.45 -15.05
N LYS A 302 -8.74 -6.12 -15.90
CA LYS A 302 -9.27 -5.56 -17.17
C LYS A 302 -10.19 -4.36 -16.93
N TYR A 303 -10.95 -4.39 -15.83
CA TYR A 303 -11.94 -3.37 -15.47
C TYR A 303 -11.49 -2.53 -14.27
N ASP A 304 -10.19 -2.47 -14.05
CA ASP A 304 -9.60 -1.65 -13.00
C ASP A 304 -9.65 -0.17 -13.40
N HIS A 305 -10.43 0.62 -12.66
CA HIS A 305 -10.58 2.06 -12.90
C HIS A 305 -9.60 2.89 -12.06
N LEU A 306 -8.94 2.27 -11.07
CA LEU A 306 -7.95 2.93 -10.22
C LEU A 306 -6.54 2.81 -10.83
N VAL A 307 -6.18 1.58 -11.23
CA VAL A 307 -4.94 1.26 -11.94
C VAL A 307 -5.29 0.54 -13.23
N PRO A 308 -5.67 1.28 -14.28
CA PRO A 308 -6.15 0.70 -15.53
C PRO A 308 -5.07 -0.13 -16.24
N PRO A 309 -5.44 -1.05 -17.15
CA PRO A 309 -4.48 -1.89 -17.88
C PRO A 309 -3.33 -1.10 -18.51
N GLY A 310 -3.59 0.10 -19.05
CA GLY A 310 -2.55 0.98 -19.61
C GLY A 310 -1.49 1.45 -18.62
N ALA A 311 -1.79 1.40 -17.30
CA ALA A 311 -0.82 1.70 -16.25
C ALA A 311 0.06 0.50 -15.89
N CYS A 312 -0.36 -0.75 -16.24
CA CYS A 312 0.32 -1.98 -15.83
C CYS A 312 1.08 -2.66 -16.98
N ASN A 313 0.46 -2.75 -18.16
CA ASN A 313 0.81 -3.68 -19.24
C ASN A 313 2.12 -3.37 -20.00
N LEU A 314 2.74 -2.22 -19.74
CA LEU A 314 4.03 -1.89 -20.38
C LEU A 314 5.23 -2.44 -19.60
N LEU A 315 5.08 -2.84 -18.35
CA LEU A 315 6.17 -3.22 -17.46
C LEU A 315 7.02 -4.34 -18.04
N THR A 316 6.42 -5.43 -18.46
CA THR A 316 7.08 -6.63 -18.97
C THR A 316 7.96 -6.35 -20.21
N SER A 317 7.58 -5.36 -21.01
CA SER A 317 8.36 -4.93 -22.19
C SER A 317 9.54 -4.00 -21.84
N LYS A 318 9.56 -3.41 -20.63
CA LYS A 318 10.56 -2.41 -20.20
C LYS A 318 11.67 -2.98 -19.33
N VAL A 319 11.39 -4.07 -18.63
CA VAL A 319 12.37 -4.74 -17.76
C VAL A 319 13.49 -5.43 -18.54
N GLY A 320 14.55 -5.83 -17.85
CA GLY A 320 15.68 -6.61 -18.40
C GLY A 320 15.45 -8.11 -18.38
N SER A 321 14.44 -8.58 -17.62
CA SER A 321 14.09 -9.99 -17.52
C SER A 321 13.77 -10.60 -18.89
N LYS A 322 14.19 -11.85 -19.09
CA LYS A 322 13.85 -12.68 -20.26
C LYS A 322 12.67 -13.62 -19.98
N ASP A 323 12.28 -13.74 -18.72
CA ASP A 323 11.22 -14.58 -18.24
C ASP A 323 10.12 -13.68 -17.66
N THR A 324 9.20 -13.26 -18.53
CA THR A 324 8.11 -12.35 -18.16
C THR A 324 6.75 -12.92 -18.57
N GLU A 325 5.74 -12.74 -17.71
CA GLU A 325 4.36 -13.13 -17.98
C GLU A 325 3.39 -12.01 -17.57
N ASP A 326 2.41 -11.72 -18.43
CA ASP A 326 1.28 -10.83 -18.12
C ASP A 326 0.01 -11.67 -17.92
N LEU A 327 -0.72 -11.45 -16.82
CA LEU A 327 -2.00 -12.07 -16.54
C LEU A 327 -3.08 -11.00 -16.33
N CYS A 328 -3.91 -10.81 -17.36
CA CYS A 328 -5.06 -9.89 -17.30
C CYS A 328 -6.31 -10.64 -16.85
N LEU A 329 -6.89 -10.26 -15.70
CA LEU A 329 -8.11 -10.85 -15.16
C LEU A 329 -9.33 -9.96 -15.42
N GLU A 330 -10.48 -10.57 -15.71
CA GLU A 330 -11.74 -9.84 -15.98
C GLU A 330 -12.40 -9.29 -14.70
N THR A 331 -11.67 -8.48 -13.96
CA THR A 331 -12.08 -7.91 -12.68
C THR A 331 -11.57 -6.47 -12.51
N GLY A 332 -12.02 -5.78 -11.44
CA GLY A 332 -11.49 -4.47 -11.01
C GLY A 332 -10.41 -4.62 -9.94
N HIS A 333 -9.93 -3.47 -9.44
CA HIS A 333 -8.80 -3.35 -8.51
C HIS A 333 -8.89 -4.29 -7.29
N ILE A 334 -9.94 -4.12 -6.50
CA ILE A 334 -10.15 -4.92 -5.27
C ILE A 334 -10.69 -6.31 -5.58
N GLY A 335 -11.38 -6.47 -6.71
CA GLY A 335 -12.01 -7.74 -7.10
C GLY A 335 -11.04 -8.91 -7.23
N ILE A 336 -9.77 -8.66 -7.53
CA ILE A 336 -8.71 -9.68 -7.54
C ILE A 336 -8.61 -10.36 -6.16
N TYR A 337 -8.69 -9.58 -5.09
CA TYR A 337 -8.43 -10.03 -3.72
C TYR A 337 -9.67 -10.53 -2.98
N VAL A 338 -10.86 -9.97 -3.26
CA VAL A 338 -12.08 -10.30 -2.51
C VAL A 338 -12.99 -11.29 -3.23
N SER A 339 -12.80 -11.52 -4.54
CA SER A 339 -13.62 -12.46 -5.29
C SER A 339 -13.03 -13.87 -5.22
N SER A 340 -13.78 -14.81 -4.66
CA SER A 340 -13.40 -16.23 -4.62
C SER A 340 -13.16 -16.83 -6.02
N LYS A 341 -13.84 -16.32 -7.05
CA LYS A 341 -13.61 -16.71 -8.46
C LYS A 341 -12.16 -16.39 -8.87
N PHE A 342 -11.72 -15.14 -8.63
CA PHE A 342 -10.40 -14.71 -9.09
C PHE A 342 -9.29 -15.22 -8.20
N GLN A 343 -9.50 -15.33 -6.89
CA GLN A 343 -8.53 -15.96 -5.99
C GLN A 343 -8.23 -17.41 -6.41
N ARG A 344 -9.24 -18.17 -6.84
CA ARG A 344 -9.03 -19.53 -7.38
C ARG A 344 -8.30 -19.57 -8.73
N GLN A 345 -8.16 -18.45 -9.41
CA GLN A 345 -7.42 -18.35 -10.68
C GLN A 345 -5.98 -17.92 -10.45
N PHE A 346 -5.77 -16.79 -9.73
CA PHE A 346 -4.44 -16.20 -9.66
C PHE A 346 -3.53 -16.86 -8.61
N THR A 347 -4.07 -17.25 -7.43
CA THR A 347 -3.22 -17.85 -6.38
C THR A 347 -2.57 -19.18 -6.83
N PRO A 348 -3.32 -20.16 -7.38
CA PRO A 348 -2.71 -21.38 -7.90
C PRO A 348 -1.73 -21.13 -9.04
N LYS A 349 -2.05 -20.14 -9.90
CA LYS A 349 -1.16 -19.76 -11.01
C LYS A 349 0.18 -19.23 -10.49
N ILE A 350 0.17 -18.35 -9.49
CA ILE A 350 1.38 -17.82 -8.86
C ILE A 350 2.17 -18.95 -8.19
N VAL A 351 1.50 -19.82 -7.43
CA VAL A 351 2.18 -20.90 -6.72
C VAL A 351 2.85 -21.87 -7.70
N GLN A 352 2.17 -22.24 -8.78
CA GLN A 352 2.79 -23.09 -9.81
C GLN A 352 3.96 -22.37 -10.49
N TRP A 353 3.79 -21.08 -10.80
CA TRP A 353 4.81 -20.24 -11.42
C TRP A 353 6.08 -20.13 -10.52
N LEU A 354 5.90 -20.04 -9.19
CA LEU A 354 7.00 -20.05 -8.23
C LEU A 354 7.68 -21.43 -8.15
N LYS A 355 6.91 -22.52 -8.11
CA LYS A 355 7.45 -23.91 -8.11
C LYS A 355 8.32 -24.18 -9.33
N ASP A 356 7.89 -23.74 -10.50
CA ASP A 356 8.63 -23.92 -11.76
C ASP A 356 9.98 -23.18 -11.77
N ARG A 357 10.16 -22.19 -10.86
CA ARG A 357 11.36 -21.34 -10.74
C ARG A 357 12.08 -21.46 -9.40
N GLU A 358 11.71 -22.48 -8.61
CA GLU A 358 12.42 -22.75 -7.37
C GLU A 358 13.86 -23.20 -7.68
N PRO A 359 14.87 -22.59 -7.06
CA PRO A 359 16.24 -23.06 -7.22
C PRO A 359 16.35 -24.53 -6.83
N MET A 360 17.00 -25.33 -7.68
CA MET A 360 17.31 -26.70 -7.27
C MET A 360 18.16 -26.64 -6.01
N PRO A 361 17.84 -27.45 -4.96
CA PRO A 361 18.68 -27.51 -3.79
C PRO A 361 20.10 -27.88 -4.24
N GLU A 362 21.06 -27.02 -3.85
CA GLU A 362 22.46 -27.41 -4.06
C GLU A 362 22.68 -28.78 -3.47
N PRO A 363 23.34 -29.72 -4.20
CA PRO A 363 23.66 -31.00 -3.64
C PRO A 363 24.48 -30.74 -2.37
N LYS A 364 23.98 -31.20 -1.21
CA LYS A 364 24.74 -31.17 0.02
C LYS A 364 26.02 -31.90 -0.26
N ILE A 365 27.10 -31.20 -0.51
CA ILE A 365 28.44 -31.77 -0.52
C ILE A 365 28.64 -32.22 0.92
N HIS A 366 28.36 -33.49 1.19
CA HIS A 366 28.87 -34.10 2.39
C HIS A 366 30.38 -34.00 2.28
N GLU A 367 30.99 -32.96 2.87
CA GLU A 367 32.40 -33.03 3.20
C GLU A 367 32.59 -34.24 4.10
N ASN A 368 32.92 -35.37 3.50
CA ASN A 368 33.60 -36.44 4.18
C ASN A 368 34.97 -35.88 4.59
N ARG A 369 35.00 -35.08 5.65
CA ARG A 369 36.23 -34.85 6.39
C ARG A 369 36.60 -36.21 6.97
N PRO A 370 37.70 -36.82 6.54
CA PRO A 370 38.22 -37.97 7.27
C PRO A 370 38.45 -37.48 8.70
N ALA A 371 37.95 -38.25 9.65
CA ALA A 371 38.15 -38.01 11.07
C ALA A 371 39.66 -37.82 11.30
N ALA A 372 40.07 -36.57 11.56
CA ALA A 372 41.44 -36.33 12.02
C ALA A 372 41.59 -37.06 13.36
N GLU A 373 42.53 -38.03 13.42
CA GLU A 373 42.91 -38.72 14.63
C GLU A 373 43.17 -37.71 15.73
N ALA A 374 42.41 -37.84 16.82
CA ALA A 374 42.59 -37.01 18.01
C ALA A 374 43.93 -37.29 18.62
N GLY A 375 44.88 -36.38 18.41
CA GLY A 375 46.10 -36.35 19.21
C GLY A 375 45.77 -36.02 20.68
N PRO A 376 46.63 -36.42 21.64
CA PRO A 376 46.33 -36.32 23.06
C PRO A 376 46.07 -34.87 23.49
N VAL A 377 44.94 -34.69 24.17
CA VAL A 377 44.50 -33.42 24.77
C VAL A 377 45.50 -33.05 25.89
N SER A 378 46.22 -31.96 25.70
CA SER A 378 46.99 -31.34 26.77
C SER A 378 46.03 -30.59 27.72
N GLU A 379 46.18 -30.86 29.03
CA GLU A 379 45.40 -30.20 30.11
C GLU A 379 45.49 -28.69 30.02
N PRO A 380 44.42 -27.95 30.31
CA PRO A 380 44.45 -26.50 30.31
C PRO A 380 45.17 -25.97 31.55
N GLN A 381 46.18 -25.12 31.34
CA GLN A 381 46.82 -24.38 32.42
C GLN A 381 45.82 -23.36 33.02
N PRO A 382 45.84 -23.13 34.34
CA PRO A 382 44.94 -22.17 34.98
C PRO A 382 45.25 -20.73 34.58
N ALA A 383 44.18 -20.02 34.18
CA ALA A 383 44.25 -18.62 33.83
C ALA A 383 44.78 -17.76 35.00
N GLN A 384 45.80 -16.95 34.73
CA GLN A 384 46.29 -15.94 35.66
C GLN A 384 45.22 -14.85 35.87
N ALA A 385 44.92 -14.56 37.15
CA ALA A 385 44.00 -13.49 37.52
C ALA A 385 44.59 -12.13 37.12
N VAL A 386 43.84 -11.37 36.32
CA VAL A 386 44.17 -9.98 35.96
C VAL A 386 43.78 -9.08 37.15
N ASP A 387 44.76 -8.36 37.69
CA ASP A 387 44.59 -7.40 38.78
C ASP A 387 43.86 -6.14 38.27
N LEU A 388 42.60 -5.98 38.69
CA LEU A 388 41.70 -4.85 38.34
C LEU A 388 42.12 -3.48 38.90
N LYS A 389 43.27 -3.39 39.56
CA LYS A 389 43.74 -2.13 40.21
C LYS A 389 44.66 -1.25 39.36
N SER A 390 44.95 -1.65 38.13
CA SER A 390 45.89 -0.92 37.24
C SER A 390 45.27 -0.15 36.08
N LEU A 391 43.96 0.10 36.06
CA LEU A 391 43.34 0.94 35.04
C LEU A 391 43.29 2.42 35.46
N PRO A 392 43.73 3.37 34.61
CA PRO A 392 43.66 4.79 34.92
C PRO A 392 42.21 5.30 34.90
N PRO A 393 41.84 6.32 35.72
CA PRO A 393 40.50 6.83 35.84
C PRO A 393 40.07 7.58 34.56
N LEU A 394 38.90 7.23 34.04
CA LEU A 394 38.21 7.95 32.97
C LEU A 394 37.81 9.35 33.49
N ALA A 395 38.41 10.39 32.93
CA ALA A 395 38.02 11.78 33.18
C ALA A 395 36.68 12.07 32.48
N ILE A 396 35.62 12.25 33.27
CA ILE A 396 34.31 12.77 32.78
C ILE A 396 34.33 14.28 33.04
N GLU A 397 34.50 15.10 32.02
CA GLU A 397 34.27 16.53 32.10
C GLU A 397 32.74 16.82 32.03
N PRO A 398 32.20 17.63 32.96
CA PRO A 398 30.78 18.03 32.89
C PRO A 398 30.61 19.20 31.92
N LYS A 399 29.89 19.01 30.82
CA LYS A 399 29.44 20.11 29.98
C LYS A 399 28.38 20.95 30.71
N SER A 400 28.70 22.24 30.82
CA SER A 400 27.96 23.28 31.52
C SER A 400 26.51 23.45 31.06
N THR A 401 25.62 23.37 32.03
CA THR A 401 24.26 23.91 31.99
C THR A 401 24.27 25.43 32.05
N LYS A 402 24.10 26.10 30.91
CA LYS A 402 23.64 27.50 30.84
C LYS A 402 22.89 27.72 29.54
N ALA A 403 21.58 27.68 29.60
CA ALA A 403 20.61 28.43 28.78
C ALA A 403 19.18 27.88 28.95
N VAL A 404 18.62 27.98 30.14
CA VAL A 404 17.18 27.98 30.35
C VAL A 404 16.86 29.07 31.35
N ARG A 405 16.54 30.28 30.87
CA ARG A 405 15.74 31.31 31.54
C ARG A 405 15.71 32.58 30.69
N LYS A 406 14.61 32.70 29.86
CA LYS A 406 13.96 33.97 29.54
C LYS A 406 12.99 33.76 28.37
N ALA A 407 11.78 33.45 28.65
CA ALA A 407 10.61 33.79 27.85
C ALA A 407 9.35 33.54 28.69
N GLU A 408 9.16 34.38 29.68
CA GLU A 408 7.84 34.69 30.25
C GLU A 408 7.69 36.21 30.21
N LEU A 409 6.45 36.65 29.87
CA LEU A 409 5.96 38.02 29.88
C LEU A 409 6.27 38.86 28.64
N VAL A 410 5.36 38.82 27.64
CA VAL A 410 4.71 40.02 27.12
C VAL A 410 3.33 39.58 26.60
N SER A 411 2.29 39.80 27.39
CA SER A 411 0.90 39.97 26.96
C SER A 411 0.62 41.44 26.76
N GLU A 412 -0.36 41.70 25.89
CA GLU A 412 -1.03 43.01 25.66
C GLU A 412 -0.36 43.98 24.71
N ASN A 413 -0.87 44.02 23.48
CA ASN A 413 -1.48 45.24 22.94
C ASN A 413 -1.99 45.01 21.49
N GLN A 414 -3.29 44.94 21.34
CA GLN A 414 -3.96 45.15 20.04
C GLN A 414 -4.13 46.62 19.78
N PRO A 415 -4.09 47.06 18.53
CA PRO A 415 -4.93 48.21 18.07
C PRO A 415 -5.97 47.76 17.06
N LYS A 416 -7.21 48.12 17.40
CA LYS A 416 -8.38 48.12 16.53
C LYS A 416 -8.12 48.97 15.29
N GLN A 417 -8.39 48.47 14.10
CA GLN A 417 -8.61 49.29 12.92
C GLN A 417 -9.98 49.06 12.29
N LYS A 418 -10.58 50.18 12.02
CA LYS A 418 -11.96 50.48 11.64
C LYS A 418 -12.35 49.95 10.28
N ALA A 419 -13.60 49.47 10.21
CA ALA A 419 -14.38 49.29 8.98
C ALA A 419 -14.46 50.55 8.14
N LYS A 420 -14.24 50.44 6.84
CA LYS A 420 -14.68 51.40 5.83
C LYS A 420 -15.52 50.69 4.78
N THR A 421 -16.79 50.97 4.86
CA THR A 421 -17.82 50.82 3.82
C THR A 421 -17.39 51.45 2.50
N ARG A 422 -17.51 50.75 1.39
CA ARG A 422 -17.58 51.33 0.07
C ARG A 422 -18.69 50.69 -0.77
N LYS A 423 -19.51 51.60 -1.26
CA LYS A 423 -20.72 51.54 -2.07
C LYS A 423 -20.65 50.68 -3.32
N ALA A 424 -21.81 50.13 -3.63
CA ALA A 424 -22.21 49.57 -4.92
C ALA A 424 -22.13 50.60 -6.07
N VAL A 425 -21.69 50.12 -7.24
CA VAL A 425 -22.00 50.76 -8.53
C VAL A 425 -22.45 49.63 -9.46
N SER A 426 -23.63 49.85 -10.01
CA SER A 426 -24.36 49.05 -10.99
C SER A 426 -23.88 49.30 -12.43
N GLU A 427 -24.40 48.49 -13.34
CA GLU A 427 -24.39 48.59 -14.83
C GLU A 427 -23.22 47.89 -15.53
N ALA A 428 -23.36 47.15 -16.61
CA ALA A 428 -24.42 46.91 -17.59
C ALA A 428 -24.04 45.62 -18.38
N SER A 429 -25.06 44.90 -18.84
CA SER A 429 -24.91 43.80 -19.86
C SER A 429 -24.73 44.40 -21.27
N PRO A 430 -24.13 43.67 -22.19
CA PRO A 430 -24.64 43.59 -23.54
C PRO A 430 -24.79 42.16 -24.10
N LYS A 431 -26.00 41.95 -24.53
CA LYS A 431 -26.59 41.27 -25.70
C LYS A 431 -25.79 40.25 -26.52
N LYS A 432 -26.49 39.13 -26.67
CA LYS A 432 -26.38 37.99 -27.62
C LYS A 432 -25.99 38.39 -29.06
N LYS A 433 -25.16 37.55 -29.70
CA LYS A 433 -25.26 37.24 -31.14
C LYS A 433 -25.27 35.70 -31.33
N LYS A 434 -26.34 35.28 -31.98
CA LYS A 434 -26.52 33.92 -32.57
C LYS A 434 -25.86 33.86 -33.95
N ALA A 435 -25.30 32.69 -34.33
CA ALA A 435 -25.28 32.13 -35.68
C ALA A 435 -24.58 30.77 -35.66
N PRO A 436 -24.71 29.91 -36.70
CA PRO A 436 -25.74 28.88 -36.76
C PRO A 436 -25.12 27.45 -36.79
N ILE A 437 -26.00 26.48 -36.62
CA ILE A 437 -25.80 25.03 -36.72
C ILE A 437 -25.51 24.68 -38.20
N GLU A 438 -24.44 23.88 -38.43
CA GLU A 438 -24.32 23.07 -39.64
C GLU A 438 -24.13 21.59 -39.26
N THR A 439 -25.10 20.83 -39.72
CA THR A 439 -25.15 19.36 -39.74
C THR A 439 -24.30 18.83 -40.90
N ALA A 440 -23.49 17.81 -40.67
CA ALA A 440 -23.30 16.75 -41.64
C ALA A 440 -22.49 15.56 -41.07
N ALA A 441 -23.13 14.38 -41.25
CA ALA A 441 -22.63 13.01 -41.38
C ALA A 441 -21.92 12.37 -40.16
#